data_0e5e87fab75d1f682ad73c83755bcccb
#
_entry.id   0e5e87fab75d1f682ad73c83755bcccb
#
_cell.length_a   1.000
_cell.length_b   1.000
_cell.length_c   1.000
_cell.angle_alpha   90.00
_cell.angle_beta   90.00
_cell.angle_gamma   90.00
#
_symmetry.space_group_name_H-M   'P 1'
#
loop_
_entity.id
_entity.type
_entity.pdbx_description
1 polymer ?
#
loop_
_entity_poly.entity_id
_entity_poly.type
_entity_poly.pdbx_seq_one_letter_code
_entity_poly.pdbx_strand_id
1 'polypeptide(L)'
;MDLTQCVVTVVCAIIASSGFWSVIMKRMDQREEEKRAREEIAIQNREAQRKLLIGLAHDRIITLGMTYIERGYITKDEYENFFTYLYEPYEENGGNGSGSKVANDLRKLPIRNS
;
A
#
# COMPACT_ATOMS: atom_id res chain seq x y z
N MET A 1 4.84 55.04 -34.20
CA MET A 1 4.65 53.69 -33.70
C MET A 1 3.20 53.48 -33.34
N ASP A 2 2.60 52.44 -33.87
CA ASP A 2 1.25 52.08 -33.48
C ASP A 2 1.23 51.52 -32.07
N LEU A 3 0.13 51.73 -31.38
CA LEU A 3 -0.09 51.23 -30.06
C LEU A 3 0.12 49.71 -29.95
N THR A 4 -0.27 49.00 -31.02
CA THR A 4 -0.11 47.55 -31.13
C THR A 4 1.37 47.14 -31.14
N GLN A 5 2.24 47.86 -31.81
CA GLN A 5 3.69 47.60 -31.82
C GLN A 5 4.33 47.83 -30.46
N CYS A 6 3.88 48.86 -29.75
CA CYS A 6 4.36 49.12 -28.38
C CYS A 6 3.95 48.01 -27.43
N VAL A 7 2.72 47.53 -27.52
CA VAL A 7 2.21 46.42 -26.70
C VAL A 7 2.98 45.14 -26.98
N VAL A 8 3.20 44.79 -28.23
CA VAL A 8 3.97 43.59 -28.64
C VAL A 8 5.39 43.66 -28.09
N THR A 9 6.05 44.83 -28.20
CA THR A 9 7.42 45.02 -27.70
C THR A 9 7.49 44.82 -26.19
N VAL A 10 6.53 45.36 -25.44
CA VAL A 10 6.46 45.22 -23.97
C VAL A 10 6.22 43.76 -23.59
N VAL A 11 5.30 43.08 -24.25
CA VAL A 11 5.02 41.68 -23.99
C VAL A 11 6.22 40.79 -24.28
N CYS A 12 6.91 41.03 -25.41
CA CYS A 12 8.16 40.32 -25.75
C CYS A 12 9.26 40.57 -24.71
N ALA A 13 9.39 41.78 -24.21
CA ALA A 13 10.36 42.13 -23.19
C ALA A 13 10.10 41.41 -21.86
N ILE A 14 8.83 41.28 -21.46
CA ILE A 14 8.42 40.55 -20.29
C ILE A 14 8.70 39.05 -20.46
N ILE A 15 8.33 38.48 -21.59
CA ILE A 15 8.57 37.05 -21.87
C ILE A 15 10.07 36.74 -21.94
N ALA A 16 10.88 37.63 -22.51
CA ALA A 16 12.30 37.46 -22.63
C ALA A 16 13.05 37.78 -21.33
N SER A 17 12.40 38.32 -20.32
CA SER A 17 13.04 38.64 -19.06
C SER A 17 13.43 37.37 -18.29
N SER A 18 14.65 37.32 -17.78
CA SER A 18 15.18 36.18 -17.02
C SER A 18 14.38 35.96 -15.72
N GLY A 19 13.78 37.01 -15.14
CA GLY A 19 12.96 36.93 -13.96
C GLY A 19 11.67 36.15 -14.17
N PHE A 20 11.03 36.29 -15.33
CA PHE A 20 9.81 35.57 -15.67
C PHE A 20 10.05 34.06 -15.77
N TRP A 21 11.10 33.66 -16.50
CA TRP A 21 11.48 32.26 -16.61
C TRP A 21 11.89 31.64 -15.28
N SER A 22 12.61 32.41 -14.47
CA SER A 22 13.01 32.02 -13.12
C SER A 22 11.81 31.67 -12.24
N VAL A 23 10.76 32.50 -12.28
CA VAL A 23 9.52 32.30 -11.52
C VAL A 23 8.79 31.02 -12.02
N ILE A 24 8.70 30.82 -13.33
CA ILE A 24 8.06 29.64 -13.90
C ILE A 24 8.81 28.37 -13.51
N MET A 25 10.12 28.35 -13.67
CA MET A 25 10.97 27.21 -13.31
C MET A 25 10.86 26.88 -11.82
N LYS A 26 10.85 27.88 -10.97
CA LYS A 26 10.72 27.72 -9.53
C LYS A 26 9.37 27.10 -9.14
N ARG A 27 8.28 27.52 -9.80
CA ARG A 27 6.95 26.95 -9.56
C ARG A 27 6.87 25.49 -10.04
N MET A 28 7.48 25.17 -11.13
CA MET A 28 7.54 23.79 -11.65
C MET A 28 8.31 22.88 -10.70
N ASP A 29 9.44 23.32 -10.20
CA ASP A 29 10.25 22.58 -9.23
C ASP A 29 9.48 22.34 -7.93
N GLN A 30 8.76 23.35 -7.42
CA GLN A 30 7.94 23.22 -6.21
C GLN A 30 6.82 22.18 -6.40
N ARG A 31 6.17 22.16 -7.55
CA ARG A 31 5.14 21.17 -7.87
C ARG A 31 5.69 19.76 -7.91
N GLU A 32 6.86 19.57 -8.48
CA GLU A 32 7.52 18.27 -8.52
C GLU A 32 7.91 17.79 -7.13
N GLU A 33 8.46 18.68 -6.29
CA GLU A 33 8.79 18.34 -4.91
C GLU A 33 7.56 17.97 -4.08
N GLU A 34 6.47 18.72 -4.21
CA GLU A 34 5.20 18.41 -3.53
C GLU A 34 4.65 17.06 -3.99
N LYS A 35 4.71 16.77 -5.28
CA LYS A 35 4.25 15.51 -5.83
C LYS A 35 5.08 14.34 -5.31
N ARG A 36 6.41 14.46 -5.29
CA ARG A 36 7.32 13.46 -4.73
C ARG A 36 7.05 13.23 -3.24
N ALA A 37 6.87 14.31 -2.48
CA ALA A 37 6.56 14.23 -1.06
C ALA A 37 5.25 13.47 -0.80
N ARG A 38 4.21 13.74 -1.59
CA ARG A 38 2.93 13.03 -1.51
C ARG A 38 3.06 11.55 -1.87
N GLU A 39 3.84 11.23 -2.90
CA GLU A 39 4.11 9.86 -3.31
C GLU A 39 4.86 9.10 -2.22
N GLU A 40 5.87 9.69 -1.61
CA GLU A 40 6.62 9.08 -0.50
C GLU A 40 5.73 8.82 0.71
N ILE A 41 4.89 9.78 1.09
CA ILE A 41 3.93 9.61 2.19
C ILE A 41 2.94 8.48 1.87
N ALA A 42 2.44 8.43 0.64
CA ALA A 42 1.52 7.38 0.22
C ALA A 42 2.17 5.99 0.28
N ILE A 43 3.43 5.86 -0.13
CA ILE A 43 4.18 4.60 -0.06
C ILE A 43 4.40 4.19 1.40
N GLN A 44 4.82 5.12 2.26
CA GLN A 44 5.02 4.87 3.68
C GLN A 44 3.72 4.43 4.37
N ASN A 45 2.59 5.07 4.03
CA ASN A 45 1.29 4.72 4.57
C ASN A 45 0.85 3.33 4.13
N ARG A 46 1.09 2.96 2.88
CA ARG A 46 0.79 1.61 2.36
C ARG A 46 1.61 0.54 3.07
N GLU A 47 2.89 0.80 3.30
CA GLU A 47 3.75 -0.12 4.03
C GLU A 47 3.32 -0.29 5.48
N ALA A 48 2.96 0.82 6.15
CA ALA A 48 2.46 0.77 7.52
C ALA A 48 1.14 -0.01 7.60
N GLN A 49 0.22 0.22 6.67
CA GLN A 49 -1.04 -0.53 6.57
C GLN A 49 -0.79 -2.00 6.31
N ARG A 50 0.12 -2.33 5.41
CA ARG A 50 0.48 -3.73 5.11
C ARG A 50 1.02 -4.43 6.35
N LYS A 51 1.93 -3.80 7.09
CA LYS A 51 2.49 -4.35 8.33
C LYS A 51 1.41 -4.56 9.39
N LEU A 52 0.50 -3.61 9.51
CA LEU A 52 -0.63 -3.73 10.45
C LEU A 52 -1.54 -4.88 10.07
N LEU A 53 -1.90 -5.01 8.80
CA LEU A 53 -2.75 -6.09 8.30
C LEU A 53 -2.08 -7.45 8.47
N ILE A 54 -0.78 -7.56 8.20
CA ILE A 54 -0.01 -8.79 8.43
C ILE A 54 -0.01 -9.14 9.91
N GLY A 55 0.19 -8.17 10.79
CA GLY A 55 0.17 -8.38 12.24
C GLY A 55 -1.19 -8.84 12.74
N LEU A 56 -2.28 -8.22 12.29
CA LEU A 56 -3.64 -8.61 12.63
C LEU A 56 -3.98 -10.01 12.09
N ALA A 57 -3.58 -10.28 10.85
CA ALA A 57 -3.78 -11.60 10.24
C ALA A 57 -2.97 -12.67 10.99
N HIS A 58 -1.74 -12.37 11.38
CA HIS A 58 -0.90 -13.26 12.17
C HIS A 58 -1.61 -13.65 13.49
N ASP A 59 -2.09 -12.66 14.24
CA ASP A 59 -2.80 -12.90 15.50
C ASP A 59 -4.05 -13.77 15.27
N ARG A 60 -4.80 -13.48 14.21
CA ARG A 60 -6.01 -14.24 13.89
C ARG A 60 -5.68 -15.68 13.49
N ILE A 61 -4.63 -15.87 12.71
CA ILE A 61 -4.15 -17.20 12.30
C ILE A 61 -3.75 -18.03 13.52
N ILE A 62 -2.98 -17.44 14.44
CA ILE A 62 -2.55 -18.11 15.66
C ILE A 62 -3.77 -18.46 16.53
N THR A 63 -4.65 -17.50 16.78
CA THR A 63 -5.82 -17.69 17.65
C THR A 63 -6.77 -18.75 17.10
N LEU A 64 -7.17 -18.64 15.84
CA LEU A 64 -8.07 -19.63 15.20
C LEU A 64 -7.37 -20.98 15.03
N GLY A 65 -6.12 -20.96 14.59
CA GLY A 65 -5.36 -22.19 14.40
C GLY A 65 -5.19 -22.98 15.68
N MET A 66 -4.83 -22.33 16.76
CA MET A 66 -4.70 -22.98 18.07
C MET A 66 -6.03 -23.54 18.57
N THR A 67 -7.13 -22.81 18.33
CA THR A 67 -8.47 -23.28 18.68
C THR A 67 -8.81 -24.60 17.96
N TYR A 68 -8.53 -24.69 16.68
CA TYR A 68 -8.78 -25.89 15.88
C TYR A 68 -7.85 -27.04 16.26
N ILE A 69 -6.57 -26.74 16.50
CA ILE A 69 -5.58 -27.73 16.92
C ILE A 69 -5.94 -28.33 18.28
N GLU A 70 -6.34 -27.50 19.24
CA GLU A 70 -6.77 -27.95 20.57
C GLU A 70 -8.05 -28.80 20.50
N ARG A 71 -8.96 -28.44 19.61
CA ARG A 71 -10.17 -29.21 19.37
C ARG A 71 -9.90 -30.56 18.70
N GLY A 72 -8.81 -30.62 17.90
CA GLY A 72 -8.36 -31.83 17.24
C GLY A 72 -8.96 -32.13 15.89
N TYR A 73 -9.79 -31.26 15.35
CA TYR A 73 -10.35 -31.37 13.99
C TYR A 73 -10.70 -30.00 13.45
N ILE A 74 -10.97 -29.92 12.14
CA ILE A 74 -11.43 -28.72 11.46
C ILE A 74 -12.57 -29.10 10.52
N THR A 75 -13.60 -28.26 10.42
CA THR A 75 -14.66 -28.48 9.45
C THR A 75 -14.21 -28.03 8.06
N LYS A 76 -14.86 -28.54 7.01
CA LYS A 76 -14.57 -28.15 5.63
C LYS A 76 -14.71 -26.64 5.42
N ASP A 77 -15.76 -26.04 5.92
CA ASP A 77 -15.99 -24.60 5.81
C ASP A 77 -14.92 -23.79 6.57
N GLU A 78 -14.56 -24.23 7.76
CA GLU A 78 -13.50 -23.60 8.55
C GLU A 78 -12.15 -23.69 7.83
N TYR A 79 -11.85 -24.83 7.24
CA TYR A 79 -10.61 -25.03 6.48
C TYR A 79 -10.54 -24.08 5.28
N GLU A 80 -11.62 -24.00 4.50
CA GLU A 80 -11.69 -23.12 3.35
C GLU A 80 -11.57 -21.65 3.76
N ASN A 81 -12.30 -21.23 4.78
CA ASN A 81 -12.26 -19.86 5.28
C ASN A 81 -10.87 -19.50 5.81
N PHE A 82 -10.22 -20.40 6.54
CA PHE A 82 -8.89 -20.16 7.07
C PHE A 82 -7.84 -20.04 5.97
N PHE A 83 -7.79 -20.99 5.04
CA PHE A 83 -6.74 -20.99 4.03
C PHE A 83 -6.98 -20.00 2.89
N THR A 84 -8.20 -19.90 2.39
CA THR A 84 -8.51 -19.05 1.23
C THR A 84 -8.59 -17.57 1.60
N TYR A 85 -9.22 -17.23 2.73
CA TYR A 85 -9.52 -15.85 3.07
C TYR A 85 -8.59 -15.24 4.11
N LEU A 86 -7.83 -16.03 4.83
CA LEU A 86 -6.95 -15.55 5.89
C LEU A 86 -5.48 -15.86 5.61
N TYR A 87 -5.12 -17.11 5.45
CA TYR A 87 -3.72 -17.53 5.34
C TYR A 87 -3.11 -17.20 3.97
N GLU A 88 -3.81 -17.47 2.88
CA GLU A 88 -3.31 -17.20 1.53
C GLU A 88 -2.98 -15.71 1.32
N PRO A 89 -3.88 -14.76 1.64
CA PRO A 89 -3.52 -13.34 1.60
C PRO A 89 -2.37 -12.96 2.52
N TYR A 90 -2.27 -13.58 3.70
CA TYR A 90 -1.17 -13.38 4.63
C TYR A 90 0.17 -13.79 4.01
N GLU A 91 0.22 -14.97 3.40
CA GLU A 91 1.42 -15.47 2.73
C GLU A 91 1.79 -14.62 1.53
N GLU A 92 0.82 -14.22 0.70
CA GLU A 92 1.02 -13.37 -0.47
C GLU A 92 1.60 -12.00 -0.11
N ASN A 93 1.27 -11.47 1.07
CA ASN A 93 1.79 -10.20 1.55
C ASN A 93 3.10 -10.33 2.34
N GLY A 94 3.74 -11.50 2.31
CA GLY A 94 5.03 -11.72 2.92
C GLY A 94 4.98 -12.24 4.36
N GLY A 95 3.82 -12.70 4.80
CA GLY A 95 3.68 -13.33 6.11
C GLY A 95 4.39 -14.69 6.18
N ASN A 96 5.07 -14.95 7.28
CA ASN A 96 5.84 -16.20 7.47
C ASN A 96 5.99 -16.52 8.96
N GLY A 97 6.79 -17.53 9.28
CA GLY A 97 7.12 -17.88 10.66
C GLY A 97 6.03 -18.64 11.38
N SER A 98 5.58 -18.14 12.55
CA SER A 98 4.61 -18.82 13.41
C SER A 98 3.28 -19.10 12.72
N GLY A 99 2.82 -18.18 11.86
CA GLY A 99 1.61 -18.38 11.07
C GLY A 99 1.71 -19.55 10.12
N SER A 100 2.86 -19.70 9.45
CA SER A 100 3.11 -20.83 8.54
C SER A 100 3.16 -22.15 9.27
N LYS A 101 3.75 -22.17 10.47
CA LYS A 101 3.79 -23.36 11.31
C LYS A 101 2.39 -23.82 11.71
N VAL A 102 1.57 -22.88 12.17
CA VAL A 102 0.18 -23.16 12.56
C VAL A 102 -0.62 -23.67 11.34
N ALA A 103 -0.47 -23.05 10.19
CA ALA A 103 -1.13 -23.49 8.95
C ALA A 103 -0.74 -24.91 8.58
N ASN A 104 0.54 -25.27 8.68
CA ASN A 104 1.02 -26.63 8.41
C ASN A 104 0.43 -27.64 9.40
N ASP A 105 0.33 -27.27 10.67
CA ASP A 105 -0.29 -28.12 11.69
C ASP A 105 -1.78 -28.32 11.41
N LEU A 106 -2.49 -27.28 10.96
CA LEU A 106 -3.90 -27.36 10.57
C LEU A 106 -4.13 -28.32 9.38
N ARG A 107 -3.21 -28.35 8.42
CA ARG A 107 -3.31 -29.26 7.27
C ARG A 107 -3.28 -30.73 7.66
N LYS A 108 -2.73 -31.02 8.82
CA LYS A 108 -2.65 -32.40 9.36
C LYS A 108 -3.89 -32.81 10.14
N LEU A 109 -4.77 -31.86 10.47
CA LEU A 109 -5.99 -32.17 11.21
C LEU A 109 -7.02 -32.92 10.35
N PRO A 110 -7.81 -33.85 10.96
CA PRO A 110 -8.92 -34.45 10.24
C PRO A 110 -9.98 -33.40 9.90
N ILE A 111 -10.49 -33.50 8.67
CA ILE A 111 -11.53 -32.60 8.16
C ILE A 111 -12.88 -33.28 8.36
N ARG A 112 -13.79 -32.59 9.06
CA ARG A 112 -15.17 -33.04 9.29
C ARG A 112 -16.14 -32.19 8.50
N ASN A 113 -17.29 -32.78 8.12
CA ASN A 113 -18.30 -32.07 7.32
C ASN A 113 -19.18 -31.13 8.15
N SER A 114 -19.11 -31.21 9.45
CA SER A 114 -19.87 -30.32 10.33
C SER A 114 -19.24 -30.21 11.71
#